data_56e7b3ab5cd39d4e452839496449d46e
#
_entry.id   56e7b3ab5cd39d4e452839496449d46e
#
_cell.length_a   1.000
_cell.length_b   1.000
_cell.length_c   1.000
_cell.angle_alpha   90.00
_cell.angle_beta   90.00
_cell.angle_gamma   90.00
#
_symmetry.space_group_name_H-M   'P 1'
#
loop_
_entity.id
_entity.type
_entity.pdbx_description
1 polymer ?
#
loop_
_entity_poly.entity_id
_entity_poly.type
_entity_poly.pdbx_seq_one_letter_code
_entity_poly.pdbx_strand_id
1 'polypeptide(L)'
;VFMSIAAAMLSSCQRYHDYSDTEWTEKDLPEWEDLTINTVSTVTPHATVISHPDNNSALSAGWRESPNVLSLDGKWKFRYSPAPAERPYWFFKSDYDVRDWDEIPVPSTWEREGYGVAYYVNSGYTFPVNPPYIDHSDNPVGSYKRSFTIPSGWKGKVVFLSFDGVSSAFFVWINGKKVGYSEDSKTTAEFNITPFLRKG
;
A
#
# COMPACT_ATOMS: atom_id res chain seq x y z
N VAL A 1 16.39 -1.70 1.04
CA VAL A 1 15.26 -0.98 0.44
C VAL A 1 14.17 -0.84 1.48
N PHE A 2 13.70 0.37 1.72
CA PHE A 2 12.60 0.62 2.66
C PHE A 2 11.32 0.85 1.86
N MET A 3 10.28 0.12 2.20
CA MET A 3 8.95 0.29 1.65
C MET A 3 8.03 0.80 2.75
N SER A 4 7.25 1.81 2.46
CA SER A 4 6.22 2.30 3.35
C SER A 4 4.88 2.25 2.62
N ILE A 5 3.89 1.67 3.25
CA ILE A 5 2.52 1.56 2.74
C ILE A 5 1.62 2.23 3.76
N ALA A 6 0.73 3.08 3.31
CA ALA A 6 -0.39 3.56 4.10
C ALA A 6 -1.70 3.16 3.42
N ALA A 7 -2.53 2.43 4.11
CA ALA A 7 -3.91 2.25 3.72
C ALA A 7 -4.73 3.34 4.40
N ALA A 8 -5.41 4.17 3.63
CA ALA A 8 -6.23 5.25 4.12
C ALA A 8 -7.69 5.02 3.73
N MET A 9 -8.57 5.07 4.69
CA MET A 9 -9.99 5.36 4.48
C MET A 9 -10.31 6.75 5.04
N LEU A 10 -11.31 7.37 4.59
CA LEU A 10 -11.42 8.79 4.30
C LEU A 10 -12.45 9.55 5.05
N SER A 11 -12.24 10.83 5.18
CA SER A 11 -13.27 11.76 5.41
C SER A 11 -12.96 13.25 5.51
N SER A 12 -13.95 14.08 5.45
CA SER A 12 -14.03 15.49 5.11
C SER A 12 -13.26 16.50 5.97
N CYS A 13 -12.77 17.50 5.27
CA CYS A 13 -12.52 18.87 5.74
C CYS A 13 -11.41 19.13 6.76
N GLN A 14 -10.21 18.65 6.49
CA GLN A 14 -8.99 19.37 6.89
C GLN A 14 -7.95 19.24 5.78
N ARG A 15 -7.27 20.35 5.47
CA ARG A 15 -6.25 20.45 4.42
C ARG A 15 -5.14 19.45 4.69
N TYR A 16 -4.99 18.49 3.83
CA TYR A 16 -3.87 17.59 3.82
C TYR A 16 -2.73 18.20 3.00
N HIS A 17 -1.59 18.38 3.63
CA HIS A 17 -0.37 18.68 2.87
C HIS A 17 0.12 17.43 2.17
N ASP A 18 0.47 17.59 0.91
CA ASP A 18 1.00 16.58 0.03
C ASP A 18 2.19 15.83 0.66
N TYR A 19 2.30 14.58 0.33
CA TYR A 19 3.42 13.71 0.66
C TYR A 19 4.58 13.81 -0.34
N SER A 20 4.39 14.45 -1.47
CA SER A 20 5.45 14.96 -2.33
C SER A 20 5.78 16.37 -1.88
N ASP A 21 6.95 16.90 -2.20
CA ASP A 21 7.35 18.28 -1.88
C ASP A 21 6.57 19.35 -2.67
N THR A 22 5.40 19.02 -3.23
CA THR A 22 4.51 19.94 -3.94
C THR A 22 3.40 20.42 -3.01
N GLU A 23 3.20 21.71 -2.96
CA GLU A 23 2.11 22.36 -2.19
C GLU A 23 0.74 21.95 -2.79
N TRP A 24 -0.15 21.40 -1.96
CA TRP A 24 -1.56 21.22 -2.32
C TRP A 24 -2.23 22.59 -2.42
N THR A 25 -2.94 22.80 -3.50
CA THR A 25 -3.83 23.95 -3.62
C THR A 25 -5.23 23.59 -3.10
N GLU A 26 -5.99 24.59 -2.64
CA GLU A 26 -7.38 24.40 -2.13
C GLU A 26 -8.36 23.75 -3.14
N LYS A 27 -7.91 23.49 -4.37
CA LYS A 27 -8.74 22.99 -5.47
C LYS A 27 -8.53 21.50 -5.73
N ASP A 28 -7.50 20.88 -5.14
CA ASP A 28 -7.16 19.49 -5.44
C ASP A 28 -7.77 18.59 -4.37
N LEU A 29 -8.78 17.83 -4.74
CA LEU A 29 -9.28 16.74 -3.90
C LEU A 29 -8.18 15.69 -3.79
N PRO A 30 -7.95 15.11 -2.60
CA PRO A 30 -7.06 13.98 -2.48
C PRO A 30 -7.56 12.82 -3.34
N GLU A 31 -6.66 11.95 -3.81
CA GLU A 31 -6.99 10.87 -4.75
C GLU A 31 -8.23 10.07 -4.33
N TRP A 32 -8.38 9.86 -3.07
CA TRP A 32 -9.49 9.10 -2.50
C TRP A 32 -10.83 9.86 -2.38
N GLU A 33 -10.91 11.15 -2.58
CA GLU A 33 -12.14 11.95 -2.69
C GLU A 33 -12.40 12.42 -4.13
N ASP A 34 -11.53 12.03 -5.06
CA ASP A 34 -11.68 12.31 -6.48
C ASP A 34 -12.23 11.07 -7.20
N LEU A 35 -13.54 11.07 -7.49
CA LEU A 35 -14.21 9.97 -8.17
C LEU A 35 -13.68 9.67 -9.59
N THR A 36 -12.78 10.47 -10.11
CA THR A 36 -12.14 10.24 -11.40
C THR A 36 -10.83 9.46 -11.28
N ILE A 37 -10.32 9.28 -10.06
CA ILE A 37 -9.04 8.62 -9.77
C ILE A 37 -9.29 7.34 -9.00
N ASN A 38 -9.10 6.18 -9.62
CA ASN A 38 -9.09 4.89 -8.94
C ASN A 38 -7.68 4.37 -8.69
N THR A 39 -6.75 4.76 -9.54
CA THR A 39 -5.35 4.33 -9.44
C THR A 39 -4.39 5.40 -9.95
N VAL A 40 -3.18 5.42 -9.38
CA VAL A 40 -2.07 6.26 -9.87
C VAL A 40 -0.84 5.38 -10.01
N SER A 41 -0.24 5.39 -11.20
CA SER A 41 1.00 4.65 -11.53
C SER A 41 0.93 3.13 -11.34
N THR A 42 -0.26 2.55 -11.34
CA THR A 42 -0.42 1.10 -11.41
C THR A 42 -0.17 0.57 -12.81
N VAL A 43 0.25 -0.67 -12.91
CA VAL A 43 0.24 -1.40 -14.18
C VAL A 43 -1.21 -1.68 -14.59
N THR A 44 -1.47 -1.68 -15.89
CA THR A 44 -2.80 -2.06 -16.39
C THR A 44 -3.18 -3.45 -15.87
N PRO A 45 -4.35 -3.64 -15.27
CA PRO A 45 -4.78 -4.93 -14.73
C PRO A 45 -4.69 -6.04 -15.77
N HIS A 46 -4.14 -7.18 -15.36
CA HIS A 46 -3.97 -8.37 -16.20
C HIS A 46 -4.12 -9.66 -15.38
N ALA A 47 -4.24 -10.79 -16.05
CA ALA A 47 -4.24 -12.07 -15.37
C ALA A 47 -2.91 -12.30 -14.65
N THR A 48 -2.95 -13.00 -13.52
CA THR A 48 -1.73 -13.33 -12.76
C THR A 48 -0.76 -14.11 -13.63
N VAL A 49 0.46 -13.59 -13.75
CA VAL A 49 1.55 -14.21 -14.52
C VAL A 49 2.79 -14.28 -13.64
N ILE A 50 3.34 -15.48 -13.53
CA ILE A 50 4.59 -15.70 -12.81
C ILE A 50 5.65 -16.14 -13.81
N SER A 51 6.75 -15.41 -13.89
CA SER A 51 7.85 -15.79 -14.76
C SER A 51 8.73 -16.85 -14.11
N HIS A 52 9.14 -17.83 -14.92
CA HIS A 52 10.09 -18.87 -14.55
C HIS A 52 11.29 -18.84 -15.51
N PRO A 53 12.48 -19.32 -15.10
CA PRO A 53 13.66 -19.33 -15.96
C PRO A 53 13.53 -20.28 -17.16
N ASP A 54 12.74 -21.34 -17.03
CA ASP A 54 12.52 -22.35 -18.06
C ASP A 54 11.19 -23.10 -17.88
N ASN A 55 10.82 -23.88 -18.91
CA ASN A 55 9.55 -24.63 -18.92
C ASN A 55 9.48 -25.70 -17.83
N ASN A 56 10.58 -26.34 -17.46
CA ASN A 56 10.55 -27.39 -16.45
C ASN A 56 10.23 -26.81 -15.08
N SER A 57 10.86 -25.71 -14.72
CA SER A 57 10.56 -25.00 -13.48
C SER A 57 9.13 -24.44 -13.47
N ALA A 58 8.62 -23.98 -14.60
CA ALA A 58 7.24 -23.49 -14.72
C ALA A 58 6.20 -24.60 -14.52
N LEU A 59 6.51 -25.82 -14.91
CA LEU A 59 5.60 -26.98 -14.80
C LEU A 59 5.68 -27.69 -13.44
N SER A 60 6.83 -27.64 -12.77
CA SER A 60 7.10 -28.43 -11.57
C SER A 60 7.07 -27.64 -10.27
N ALA A 61 7.36 -26.36 -10.31
CA ALA A 61 7.45 -25.50 -9.14
C ALA A 61 6.14 -24.73 -8.86
N GLY A 62 5.81 -24.54 -7.59
CA GLY A 62 4.78 -23.59 -7.20
C GLY A 62 5.18 -22.15 -7.55
N TRP A 63 4.22 -21.28 -7.74
CA TRP A 63 4.48 -19.89 -8.12
C TRP A 63 5.40 -19.14 -7.11
N ARG A 64 5.31 -19.49 -5.82
CA ARG A 64 6.18 -18.93 -4.77
C ARG A 64 7.62 -19.45 -4.80
N GLU A 65 7.86 -20.53 -5.53
CA GLU A 65 9.18 -21.17 -5.65
C GLU A 65 9.99 -20.62 -6.84
N SER A 66 9.38 -19.77 -7.67
CA SER A 66 10.10 -19.12 -8.74
C SER A 66 11.21 -18.21 -8.18
N PRO A 67 12.44 -18.29 -8.73
CA PRO A 67 13.52 -17.39 -8.34
C PRO A 67 13.26 -15.93 -8.77
N ASN A 68 12.20 -15.70 -9.54
CA ASN A 68 11.74 -14.38 -9.94
C ASN A 68 10.64 -13.82 -9.01
N VAL A 69 10.33 -14.51 -7.93
CA VAL A 69 9.37 -14.06 -6.92
C VAL A 69 10.07 -13.90 -5.58
N LEU A 70 9.80 -12.79 -4.91
CA LEU A 70 10.20 -12.53 -3.53
C LEU A 70 8.94 -12.22 -2.73
N SER A 71 8.51 -13.14 -1.88
CA SER A 71 7.39 -12.88 -0.98
C SER A 71 7.79 -11.86 0.08
N LEU A 72 6.91 -10.88 0.28
CA LEU A 72 6.98 -9.92 1.37
C LEU A 72 6.02 -10.28 2.51
N ASP A 73 5.44 -11.47 2.49
CA ASP A 73 4.65 -12.00 3.62
C ASP A 73 5.50 -12.07 4.89
N GLY A 74 4.87 -11.86 6.02
CA GLY A 74 5.52 -11.95 7.34
C GLY A 74 5.28 -10.71 8.18
N LYS A 75 6.15 -10.46 9.14
CA LYS A 75 5.99 -9.33 10.06
C LYS A 75 6.38 -8.00 9.43
N TRP A 76 5.52 -7.00 9.62
CA TRP A 76 5.73 -5.62 9.20
C TRP A 76 5.60 -4.70 10.40
N LYS A 77 6.37 -3.63 10.45
CA LYS A 77 6.15 -2.53 11.37
C LYS A 77 4.83 -1.87 11.05
N PHE A 78 4.03 -1.63 12.09
CA PHE A 78 2.67 -1.16 11.96
C PHE A 78 2.34 -0.07 12.99
N ARG A 79 1.62 0.95 12.53
CA ARG A 79 1.04 1.97 13.41
C ARG A 79 -0.40 2.21 12.99
N TYR A 80 -1.31 1.94 13.91
CA TYR A 80 -2.72 2.29 13.78
C TYR A 80 -2.94 3.74 14.16
N SER A 81 -3.78 4.45 13.41
CA SER A 81 -4.27 5.79 13.72
C SER A 81 -5.78 5.83 13.51
N PRO A 82 -6.57 6.31 14.49
CA PRO A 82 -8.03 6.30 14.40
C PRO A 82 -8.57 7.25 13.34
N ALA A 83 -7.78 8.27 12.99
CA ALA A 83 -8.13 9.23 11.96
C ALA A 83 -6.90 9.56 11.08
N PRO A 84 -7.11 9.96 9.83
CA PRO A 84 -6.02 10.32 8.93
C PRO A 84 -5.12 11.45 9.46
N ALA A 85 -5.67 12.41 10.21
CA ALA A 85 -4.91 13.50 10.81
C ALA A 85 -3.90 13.04 11.88
N GLU A 86 -4.14 11.87 12.48
CA GLU A 86 -3.33 11.34 13.57
C GLU A 86 -2.21 10.40 13.09
N ARG A 87 -2.15 10.11 11.78
CA ARG A 87 -1.11 9.24 11.24
C ARG A 87 0.28 9.85 11.39
N PRO A 88 1.34 9.05 11.49
CA PRO A 88 2.71 9.54 11.46
C PRO A 88 3.03 10.21 10.13
N TYR A 89 3.11 11.52 10.09
CA TYR A 89 3.11 12.31 8.87
C TYR A 89 4.25 11.97 7.90
N TRP A 90 5.47 11.77 8.43
CA TRP A 90 6.67 11.53 7.61
C TRP A 90 7.14 10.07 7.60
N PHE A 91 6.27 9.14 7.96
CA PHE A 91 6.63 7.72 8.13
C PHE A 91 7.26 7.08 6.89
N PHE A 92 6.93 7.57 5.71
CA PHE A 92 7.48 7.09 4.44
C PHE A 92 8.96 7.40 4.25
N LYS A 93 9.54 8.37 4.97
CA LYS A 93 10.98 8.68 4.90
C LYS A 93 11.80 7.47 5.33
N SER A 94 12.91 7.23 4.62
CA SER A 94 13.76 6.06 4.86
C SER A 94 14.39 6.05 6.26
N ASP A 95 14.64 7.23 6.83
CA ASP A 95 15.27 7.45 8.14
C ASP A 95 14.26 7.61 9.27
N TYR A 96 12.95 7.55 8.97
CA TYR A 96 11.92 7.66 10.00
C TYR A 96 12.01 6.49 10.98
N ASP A 97 12.13 6.80 12.27
CA ASP A 97 12.26 5.80 13.33
C ASP A 97 10.93 5.10 13.60
N VAL A 98 10.94 3.79 13.47
CA VAL A 98 9.79 2.93 13.70
C VAL A 98 10.07 1.87 14.78
N ARG A 99 11.08 2.07 15.63
CA ARG A 99 11.46 1.09 16.66
C ARG A 99 10.32 0.85 17.64
N ASP A 100 9.57 1.90 17.95
CA ASP A 100 8.43 1.85 18.87
C ASP A 100 7.12 1.41 18.22
N TRP A 101 7.15 1.07 16.92
CA TRP A 101 5.97 0.57 16.24
C TRP A 101 5.75 -0.90 16.54
N ASP A 102 4.50 -1.29 16.60
CA ASP A 102 4.12 -2.68 16.68
C ASP A 102 4.57 -3.49 15.47
N GLU A 103 4.41 -4.78 15.53
CA GLU A 103 4.59 -5.69 14.40
C GLU A 103 3.37 -6.55 14.23
N ILE A 104 2.81 -6.54 13.02
CA ILE A 104 1.69 -7.42 12.68
C ILE A 104 2.06 -8.32 11.50
N PRO A 105 1.44 -9.50 11.39
CA PRO A 105 1.60 -10.34 10.21
C PRO A 105 0.94 -9.69 8.98
N VAL A 106 1.55 -9.86 7.83
CA VAL A 106 1.00 -9.51 6.52
C VAL A 106 1.13 -10.75 5.65
N PRO A 107 0.07 -11.25 5.02
CA PRO A 107 -1.29 -10.71 5.00
C PRO A 107 -2.06 -10.94 6.32
N SER A 108 -2.78 -9.93 6.77
CA SER A 108 -3.78 -9.98 7.84
C SER A 108 -4.65 -8.74 7.75
N THR A 109 -5.67 -8.64 8.60
CA THR A 109 -6.39 -7.39 8.85
C THR A 109 -6.05 -6.90 10.24
N TRP A 110 -5.91 -5.60 10.40
CA TRP A 110 -5.52 -5.03 11.69
C TRP A 110 -6.55 -5.30 12.80
N GLU A 111 -7.82 -5.50 12.45
CA GLU A 111 -8.86 -5.87 13.42
C GLU A 111 -8.59 -7.25 14.06
N ARG A 112 -8.04 -8.19 13.29
CA ARG A 112 -7.62 -9.49 13.83
C ARG A 112 -6.41 -9.38 14.74
N GLU A 113 -5.61 -8.36 14.54
CA GLU A 113 -4.42 -8.07 15.35
C GLU A 113 -4.76 -7.18 16.57
N GLY A 114 -6.04 -6.85 16.77
CA GLY A 114 -6.52 -6.14 17.96
C GLY A 114 -6.64 -4.63 17.80
N TYR A 115 -6.62 -4.10 16.58
CA TYR A 115 -6.74 -2.67 16.33
C TYR A 115 -8.11 -2.34 15.72
N GLY A 116 -8.68 -1.22 16.17
CA GLY A 116 -9.97 -0.75 15.66
C GLY A 116 -11.15 -1.67 16.01
N VAL A 117 -12.18 -1.60 15.20
CA VAL A 117 -13.41 -2.39 15.35
C VAL A 117 -13.70 -3.14 14.06
N ALA A 118 -13.91 -4.44 14.17
CA ALA A 118 -14.32 -5.26 13.03
C ALA A 118 -15.80 -4.97 12.69
N TYR A 119 -16.01 -4.42 11.50
CA TYR A 119 -17.37 -4.22 10.97
C TYR A 119 -17.81 -5.45 10.15
N TYR A 120 -18.97 -5.98 10.50
CA TYR A 120 -19.60 -7.01 9.69
C TYR A 120 -20.74 -6.40 8.88
N VAL A 121 -20.49 -6.15 7.61
CA VAL A 121 -21.49 -5.64 6.66
C VAL A 121 -21.53 -6.55 5.46
N ASN A 122 -22.71 -7.10 5.15
CA ASN A 122 -22.94 -7.88 3.95
C ASN A 122 -23.74 -7.09 2.88
N SER A 123 -24.40 -6.03 3.30
CA SER A 123 -25.12 -5.10 2.42
C SER A 123 -25.17 -3.73 3.09
N GLY A 124 -24.78 -2.70 2.36
CA GLY A 124 -24.73 -1.32 2.86
C GLY A 124 -23.30 -0.83 3.06
N TYR A 125 -23.19 0.46 3.34
CA TYR A 125 -21.94 1.14 3.60
C TYR A 125 -21.70 1.25 5.11
N THR A 126 -20.45 1.12 5.51
CA THR A 126 -20.02 1.32 6.89
C THR A 126 -20.13 2.80 7.29
N PHE A 127 -19.98 3.70 6.34
CA PHE A 127 -20.02 5.14 6.53
C PHE A 127 -21.31 5.77 6.04
N PRO A 128 -21.72 6.94 6.55
CA PRO A 128 -22.80 7.74 5.96
C PRO A 128 -22.53 8.03 4.49
N VAL A 129 -23.55 7.87 3.65
CA VAL A 129 -23.43 8.08 2.20
C VAL A 129 -23.35 9.58 1.91
N ASN A 130 -22.18 10.06 1.52
CA ASN A 130 -21.91 11.46 1.14
C ASN A 130 -20.81 11.56 0.06
N PRO A 131 -20.98 10.92 -1.12
CA PRO A 131 -19.92 10.92 -2.13
C PRO A 131 -19.59 12.34 -2.61
N PRO A 132 -18.32 12.68 -2.88
CA PRO A 132 -17.14 11.81 -2.74
C PRO A 132 -16.55 11.79 -1.32
N TYR A 133 -17.17 12.42 -0.37
CA TYR A 133 -16.64 12.65 0.96
C TYR A 133 -17.00 11.52 1.92
N ILE A 134 -16.05 11.20 2.77
CA ILE A 134 -16.21 10.29 3.91
C ILE A 134 -15.96 11.08 5.21
N ASP A 135 -16.46 10.63 6.38
CA ASP A 135 -16.20 11.29 7.68
C ASP A 135 -14.75 11.14 8.12
N HIS A 136 -13.97 12.20 8.33
CA HIS A 136 -12.57 12.18 8.74
C HIS A 136 -12.32 11.90 10.21
N SER A 137 -13.33 11.96 11.03
CA SER A 137 -13.17 11.74 12.45
C SER A 137 -13.20 10.25 12.84
N ASP A 138 -13.83 9.40 12.02
CA ASP A 138 -13.93 7.96 12.24
C ASP A 138 -13.49 7.21 10.98
N ASN A 139 -12.19 7.30 10.71
CA ASN A 139 -11.60 6.78 9.48
C ASN A 139 -10.17 6.30 9.71
N PRO A 140 -10.00 5.09 10.18
CA PRO A 140 -8.71 4.60 10.62
C PRO A 140 -7.72 4.45 9.48
N VAL A 141 -6.45 4.68 9.80
CA VAL A 141 -5.31 4.54 8.89
C VAL A 141 -4.29 3.57 9.47
N GLY A 142 -3.91 2.58 8.69
CA GLY A 142 -2.76 1.73 8.97
C GLY A 142 -1.51 2.23 8.26
N SER A 143 -0.49 2.61 9.00
CA SER A 143 0.84 2.90 8.46
C SER A 143 1.72 1.67 8.59
N TYR A 144 2.20 1.16 7.45
CA TYR A 144 3.01 -0.06 7.38
C TYR A 144 4.42 0.26 6.91
N LYS A 145 5.43 -0.39 7.46
CA LYS A 145 6.82 -0.24 7.00
C LYS A 145 7.57 -1.55 7.06
N ARG A 146 8.28 -1.85 5.97
CA ARG A 146 9.15 -3.03 5.86
C ARG A 146 10.40 -2.74 5.04
N SER A 147 11.49 -3.36 5.44
CA SER A 147 12.72 -3.41 4.64
C SER A 147 12.83 -4.74 3.92
N PHE A 148 13.32 -4.71 2.69
CA PHE A 148 13.63 -5.92 1.93
C PHE A 148 14.85 -5.68 1.02
N THR A 149 15.47 -6.76 0.58
CA THR A 149 16.62 -6.70 -0.32
C THR A 149 16.27 -7.39 -1.63
N ILE A 150 16.53 -6.72 -2.73
CA ILE A 150 16.36 -7.30 -4.06
C ILE A 150 17.43 -8.37 -4.29
N PRO A 151 17.06 -9.59 -4.70
CA PRO A 151 18.02 -10.63 -5.02
C PRO A 151 19.04 -10.18 -6.07
N SER A 152 20.31 -10.52 -5.89
CA SER A 152 21.37 -10.11 -6.83
C SER A 152 21.14 -10.60 -8.27
N GLY A 153 20.47 -11.74 -8.43
CA GLY A 153 20.07 -12.30 -9.72
C GLY A 153 19.01 -11.47 -10.48
N TRP A 154 18.48 -10.41 -9.86
CA TRP A 154 17.52 -9.50 -10.51
C TRP A 154 18.16 -8.26 -11.09
N LYS A 155 19.49 -8.17 -11.09
CA LYS A 155 20.19 -7.03 -11.69
C LYS A 155 19.82 -6.87 -13.17
N GLY A 156 19.37 -5.67 -13.52
CA GLY A 156 18.92 -5.35 -14.89
C GLY A 156 17.50 -5.79 -15.25
N LYS A 157 16.79 -6.46 -14.34
CA LYS A 157 15.38 -6.80 -14.53
C LYS A 157 14.47 -5.64 -14.13
N VAL A 158 13.29 -5.62 -14.72
CA VAL A 158 12.18 -4.78 -14.24
C VAL A 158 11.58 -5.47 -13.02
N VAL A 159 11.35 -4.71 -11.96
CA VAL A 159 10.83 -5.21 -10.69
C VAL A 159 9.47 -4.60 -10.42
N PHE A 160 8.48 -5.45 -10.26
CA PHE A 160 7.13 -5.06 -9.88
C PHE A 160 6.87 -5.39 -8.41
N LEU A 161 6.13 -4.54 -7.73
CA LEU A 161 5.57 -4.78 -6.42
C LEU A 161 4.08 -5.04 -6.59
N SER A 162 3.64 -6.22 -6.19
CA SER A 162 2.26 -6.69 -6.35
C SER A 162 1.56 -6.77 -5.00
N PHE A 163 0.33 -6.29 -4.94
CA PHE A 163 -0.58 -6.42 -3.81
C PHE A 163 -1.83 -7.13 -4.30
N ASP A 164 -2.07 -8.33 -3.81
CA ASP A 164 -3.21 -9.16 -4.25
C ASP A 164 -4.56 -8.66 -3.72
N GLY A 165 -4.54 -7.83 -2.69
CA GLY A 165 -5.72 -7.17 -2.16
C GLY A 165 -5.39 -6.31 -0.95
N VAL A 166 -5.82 -5.06 -0.98
CA VAL A 166 -5.69 -4.10 0.13
C VAL A 166 -7.01 -3.35 0.31
N SER A 167 -7.62 -3.48 1.49
CA SER A 167 -8.86 -2.77 1.81
C SER A 167 -8.56 -1.43 2.46
N SER A 168 -9.12 -0.33 1.99
CA SER A 168 -9.91 -0.16 0.75
C SER A 168 -9.11 0.63 -0.28
N ALA A 169 -8.30 1.57 0.19
CA ALA A 169 -7.42 2.44 -0.58
C ALA A 169 -6.05 2.51 0.07
N PHE A 170 -5.01 2.65 -0.71
CA PHE A 170 -3.66 2.73 -0.16
C PHE A 170 -2.68 3.48 -1.05
N PHE A 171 -1.69 4.07 -0.40
CA PHE A 171 -0.53 4.68 -1.04
C PHE A 171 0.70 3.82 -0.85
N VAL A 172 1.62 3.88 -1.81
CA VAL A 172 2.89 3.16 -1.78
C VAL A 172 4.05 4.13 -1.91
N TRP A 173 5.04 3.96 -1.04
CA TRP A 173 6.33 4.66 -1.12
C TRP A 173 7.47 3.64 -1.11
N ILE A 174 8.50 3.92 -1.91
CA ILE A 174 9.76 3.16 -1.92
C ILE A 174 10.91 4.14 -1.69
N ASN A 175 11.72 3.87 -0.67
CA ASN A 175 12.88 4.70 -0.33
C ASN A 175 12.56 6.21 -0.15
N GLY A 176 11.39 6.51 0.41
CA GLY A 176 10.95 7.88 0.68
C GLY A 176 10.25 8.58 -0.48
N LYS A 177 10.11 7.93 -1.63
CA LYS A 177 9.44 8.49 -2.82
C LYS A 177 8.09 7.83 -3.03
N LYS A 178 7.04 8.63 -3.27
CA LYS A 178 5.71 8.13 -3.65
C LYS A 178 5.82 7.36 -4.96
N VAL A 179 5.29 6.15 -4.96
CA VAL A 179 5.23 5.28 -6.14
C VAL A 179 3.87 5.38 -6.80
N GLY A 180 2.81 5.31 -5.99
CA GLY A 180 1.47 5.36 -6.53
C GLY A 180 0.37 5.19 -5.48
N TYR A 181 -0.83 4.99 -5.99
CA TYR A 181 -2.07 4.85 -5.24
C TYR A 181 -2.96 3.80 -5.90
N SER A 182 -3.78 3.12 -5.12
CA SER A 182 -4.84 2.24 -5.61
C SER A 182 -5.97 2.15 -4.60
N GLU A 183 -7.18 2.09 -5.10
CA GLU A 183 -8.39 1.62 -4.42
C GLU A 183 -8.90 0.37 -5.15
N ASP A 184 -9.98 -0.24 -4.68
CA ASP A 184 -10.47 -1.56 -5.08
C ASP A 184 -9.80 -2.71 -4.30
N SER A 185 -10.48 -3.08 -3.21
CA SER A 185 -10.01 -4.06 -2.24
C SER A 185 -9.74 -5.46 -2.79
N LYS A 186 -10.22 -5.79 -3.98
CA LYS A 186 -10.24 -7.16 -4.51
C LYS A 186 -9.45 -7.33 -5.81
N THR A 187 -9.02 -6.25 -6.40
CA THR A 187 -8.18 -6.27 -7.61
C THR A 187 -6.71 -6.16 -7.24
N THR A 188 -5.88 -6.98 -7.86
CA THR A 188 -4.43 -6.90 -7.70
C THR A 188 -3.91 -5.55 -8.21
N ALA A 189 -3.17 -4.85 -7.36
CA ALA A 189 -2.48 -3.62 -7.73
C ALA A 189 -0.99 -3.88 -7.87
N GLU A 190 -0.44 -3.61 -9.04
CA GLU A 190 0.99 -3.76 -9.34
C GLU A 190 1.64 -2.42 -9.68
N PHE A 191 2.85 -2.22 -9.16
CA PHE A 191 3.63 -1.01 -9.37
C PHE A 191 5.03 -1.34 -9.88
N ASN A 192 5.48 -0.67 -10.94
CA ASN A 192 6.88 -0.76 -11.35
C ASN A 192 7.75 0.03 -10.38
N ILE A 193 8.46 -0.67 -9.50
CA ILE A 193 9.33 -0.07 -8.49
C ILE A 193 10.78 0.07 -8.93
N THR A 194 11.14 -0.37 -10.12
CA THR A 194 12.53 -0.34 -10.65
C THR A 194 13.19 1.03 -10.51
N PRO A 195 12.52 2.16 -10.85
CA PRO A 195 13.13 3.50 -10.76
C PRO A 195 13.39 3.96 -9.33
N PHE A 196 12.74 3.34 -8.35
CA PHE A 196 12.80 3.72 -6.93
C PHE A 196 13.81 2.88 -6.15
N LEU A 197 14.36 1.82 -6.74
CA LEU A 197 15.33 0.95 -6.09
C LEU A 197 16.67 1.67 -5.95
N ARG A 198 17.36 1.45 -4.81
CA ARG A 198 18.72 1.92 -4.62
C ARG A 198 19.68 0.97 -5.33
N LYS A 199 20.70 1.53 -5.97
CA LYS A 199 21.83 0.74 -6.44
C LYS A 199 22.56 0.20 -5.21
N GLY A 200 22.67 -1.12 -5.11
CA GLY A 200 23.49 -1.78 -4.12
C GLY A 200 24.96 -1.77 -4.52
#